data_a8df2f7408e450d6d5706f2f9c7104cb
#
_entry.id   a8df2f7408e450d6d5706f2f9c7104cb
#
_cell.length_a   1.000
_cell.length_b   1.000
_cell.length_c   1.000
_cell.angle_alpha   90.00
_cell.angle_beta   90.00
_cell.angle_gamma   90.00
#
_symmetry.space_group_name_H-M   'P 1'
#
loop_
_entity.id
_entity.type
_entity.pdbx_description
1 polymer ?
#
loop_
_entity_poly.entity_id
_entity_poly.type
_entity_poly.pdbx_seq_one_letter_code
_entity_poly.pdbx_strand_id
1 'polypeptide(L)'
;MIITKERNYRMKVNRIAALVLAIQFLLTFAALPALAAGKSQTLTGEVSDSMCGVKHEMPGKAADCTRACVKHGANYSLVVGDKVYTLQTTDQKALDALDKLAGEKAKVTGEVNGTTVNVKSVAAGS
;
A
#
# COMPACT_ATOMS: atom_id res chain seq x y z
N MET A 1 -43.18 20.43 -51.69
CA MET A 1 -42.90 21.24 -50.50
C MET A 1 -42.80 20.39 -49.20
N ILE A 2 -43.37 19.19 -49.16
CA ILE A 2 -43.37 18.29 -47.98
C ILE A 2 -42.03 17.53 -47.82
N ILE A 3 -41.37 17.16 -48.92
CA ILE A 3 -40.13 16.35 -48.91
C ILE A 3 -38.91 17.07 -48.31
N THR A 4 -38.84 18.38 -48.42
CA THR A 4 -37.77 19.19 -47.87
C THR A 4 -37.86 19.33 -46.33
N LYS A 5 -39.07 19.33 -45.78
CA LYS A 5 -39.29 19.45 -44.33
C LYS A 5 -38.93 18.16 -43.59
N GLU A 6 -39.24 17.02 -44.16
CA GLU A 6 -38.88 15.70 -43.61
C GLU A 6 -37.38 15.47 -43.60
N ARG A 7 -36.67 15.88 -44.64
CA ARG A 7 -35.22 15.73 -44.76
C ARG A 7 -34.47 16.58 -43.72
N ASN A 8 -34.93 17.80 -43.48
CA ASN A 8 -34.36 18.67 -42.45
C ASN A 8 -34.62 18.18 -41.02
N TYR A 9 -35.78 17.56 -40.79
CA TYR A 9 -36.09 16.96 -39.50
C TYR A 9 -35.20 15.75 -39.21
N ARG A 10 -35.02 14.84 -40.15
CA ARG A 10 -34.14 13.67 -40.01
C ARG A 10 -32.68 14.06 -39.78
N MET A 11 -32.17 15.09 -40.44
CA MET A 11 -30.80 15.60 -40.21
C MET A 11 -30.63 16.21 -38.80
N LYS A 12 -31.65 16.89 -38.28
CA LYS A 12 -31.61 17.46 -36.93
C LYS A 12 -31.64 16.36 -35.86
N VAL A 13 -32.49 15.35 -36.04
CA VAL A 13 -32.59 14.21 -35.12
C VAL A 13 -31.30 13.40 -35.08
N ASN A 14 -30.68 13.16 -36.24
CA ASN A 14 -29.39 12.45 -36.30
C ASN A 14 -28.24 13.22 -35.63
N ARG A 15 -28.23 14.55 -35.74
CA ARG A 15 -27.23 15.39 -35.07
C ARG A 15 -27.42 15.43 -33.56
N ILE A 16 -28.66 15.44 -33.09
CA ILE A 16 -28.98 15.39 -31.65
C ILE A 16 -28.64 14.01 -31.09
N ALA A 17 -28.96 12.93 -31.81
CA ALA A 17 -28.62 11.57 -31.41
C ALA A 17 -27.10 11.34 -31.33
N ALA A 18 -26.32 11.90 -32.29
CA ALA A 18 -24.87 11.84 -32.28
C ALA A 18 -24.24 12.62 -31.11
N LEU A 19 -24.83 13.77 -30.76
CA LEU A 19 -24.37 14.57 -29.60
C LEU A 19 -24.68 13.88 -28.27
N VAL A 20 -25.83 13.23 -28.12
CA VAL A 20 -26.19 12.50 -26.90
C VAL A 20 -25.31 11.28 -26.71
N LEU A 21 -25.00 10.55 -27.79
CA LEU A 21 -24.06 9.42 -27.74
C LEU A 21 -22.63 9.84 -27.38
N ALA A 22 -22.16 10.99 -27.88
CA ALA A 22 -20.84 11.52 -27.56
C ALA A 22 -20.72 11.95 -26.08
N ILE A 23 -21.79 12.52 -25.52
CA ILE A 23 -21.82 12.93 -24.10
C ILE A 23 -21.85 11.70 -23.17
N GLN A 24 -22.56 10.63 -23.55
CA GLN A 24 -22.57 9.39 -22.76
C GLN A 24 -21.22 8.68 -22.79
N PHE A 25 -20.47 8.76 -23.90
CA PHE A 25 -19.13 8.17 -24.00
C PHE A 25 -18.08 8.91 -23.16
N LEU A 26 -18.26 10.21 -22.94
CA LEU A 26 -17.40 11.03 -22.08
C LEU A 26 -17.63 10.80 -20.58
N LEU A 27 -18.84 10.38 -20.18
CA LEU A 27 -19.17 10.13 -18.77
C LEU A 27 -18.75 8.75 -18.27
N THR A 28 -18.46 7.79 -19.15
CA THR A 28 -18.03 6.44 -18.75
C THR A 28 -16.53 6.30 -18.47
N PHE A 29 -15.74 7.34 -18.75
CA PHE A 29 -14.26 7.29 -18.56
C PHE A 29 -13.79 7.76 -17.18
N ALA A 30 -14.70 8.09 -16.26
CA ALA A 30 -14.33 8.64 -14.94
C ALA A 30 -14.35 7.63 -13.79
N ALA A 31 -14.46 6.34 -14.05
CA ALA A 31 -14.26 5.30 -13.06
C ALA A 31 -12.92 4.60 -13.28
N LEU A 32 -11.82 5.34 -13.11
CA LEU A 32 -10.56 4.72 -12.73
C LEU A 32 -10.80 4.08 -11.35
N PRO A 33 -10.60 2.75 -11.20
CA PRO A 33 -10.53 2.20 -9.86
C PRO A 33 -9.38 2.95 -9.20
N ALA A 34 -9.69 3.75 -8.19
CA ALA A 34 -8.70 4.17 -7.23
C ALA A 34 -8.07 2.87 -6.74
N LEU A 35 -6.87 2.54 -7.22
CA LEU A 35 -6.05 1.52 -6.60
C LEU A 35 -6.12 1.84 -5.12
N ALA A 36 -6.71 0.93 -4.34
CA ALA A 36 -6.83 1.11 -2.91
C ALA A 36 -5.42 1.19 -2.35
N ALA A 37 -4.86 2.40 -2.32
CA ALA A 37 -3.66 2.70 -1.58
C ALA A 37 -3.98 2.28 -0.15
N GLY A 38 -3.22 1.33 0.39
CA GLY A 38 -3.42 0.85 1.74
C GLY A 38 -3.50 2.06 2.68
N LYS A 39 -4.42 2.01 3.64
CA LYS A 39 -4.55 3.12 4.59
C LYS A 39 -3.25 3.26 5.35
N SER A 40 -2.72 4.48 5.43
CA SER A 40 -1.56 4.76 6.28
C SER A 40 -1.97 4.55 7.74
N GLN A 41 -1.25 3.69 8.44
CA GLN A 41 -1.48 3.32 9.84
C GLN A 41 -0.19 3.40 10.62
N THR A 42 -0.29 3.61 11.93
CA THR A 42 0.84 3.47 12.85
C THR A 42 0.64 2.19 13.67
N LEU A 43 1.58 1.29 13.56
CA LEU A 43 1.63 0.05 14.31
C LEU A 43 2.73 0.14 15.37
N THR A 44 2.46 -0.38 16.55
CA THR A 44 3.45 -0.49 17.64
C THR A 44 3.69 -1.96 17.92
N GLY A 45 4.94 -2.38 17.89
CA GLY A 45 5.32 -3.76 18.13
C GLY A 45 6.82 -3.92 18.29
N GLU A 46 7.28 -5.15 18.41
CA GLU A 46 8.69 -5.48 18.50
C GLU A 46 9.30 -5.64 17.12
N VAL A 47 10.48 -5.05 16.91
CA VAL A 47 11.24 -5.21 15.67
C VAL A 47 11.90 -6.58 15.65
N SER A 48 11.55 -7.38 14.66
CA SER A 48 12.05 -8.73 14.42
C SER A 48 12.44 -8.87 12.93
N ASP A 49 12.57 -10.08 12.48
CA ASP A 49 12.83 -10.43 11.09
C ASP A 49 11.75 -11.38 10.54
N SER A 50 11.67 -11.45 9.21
CA SER A 50 10.67 -12.24 8.52
C SER A 50 10.92 -13.76 8.55
N MET A 51 12.08 -14.20 9.01
CA MET A 51 12.40 -15.63 9.12
C MET A 51 12.00 -16.19 10.49
N CYS A 52 12.32 -15.47 11.58
CA CYS A 52 12.01 -15.91 12.94
C CYS A 52 10.63 -15.40 13.44
N GLY A 53 10.21 -14.20 13.01
CA GLY A 53 8.92 -13.63 13.41
C GLY A 53 8.79 -13.50 14.93
N VAL A 54 7.82 -14.20 15.49
CA VAL A 54 7.52 -14.17 16.95
C VAL A 54 8.55 -14.95 17.77
N LYS A 55 9.21 -15.95 17.19
CA LYS A 55 10.16 -16.83 17.89
C LYS A 55 11.56 -16.69 17.30
N HIS A 56 12.48 -16.28 18.16
CA HIS A 56 13.91 -16.30 17.81
C HIS A 56 14.47 -17.70 18.10
N GLU A 57 14.83 -18.44 17.06
CA GLU A 57 15.33 -19.82 17.19
C GLU A 57 16.82 -19.90 17.46
N MET A 58 17.55 -18.81 17.23
CA MET A 58 18.97 -18.74 17.53
C MET A 58 19.22 -18.43 19.00
N PRO A 59 20.20 -19.09 19.65
CA PRO A 59 20.60 -18.75 21.02
C PRO A 59 21.19 -17.34 21.05
N GLY A 60 20.76 -16.54 22.03
CA GLY A 60 21.25 -15.18 22.23
C GLY A 60 20.13 -14.15 22.32
N LYS A 61 20.51 -12.88 22.14
CA LYS A 61 19.54 -11.77 22.21
C LYS A 61 18.72 -11.67 20.93
N ALA A 62 17.44 -11.35 21.06
CA ALA A 62 16.53 -11.10 19.93
C ALA A 62 17.11 -10.11 18.91
N ALA A 63 17.75 -9.05 19.38
CA ALA A 63 18.40 -8.05 18.54
C ALA A 63 19.48 -8.65 17.63
N ASP A 64 20.32 -9.51 18.18
CA ASP A 64 21.43 -10.12 17.44
C ASP A 64 20.91 -11.12 16.41
N CYS A 65 19.89 -11.89 16.78
CA CYS A 65 19.19 -12.81 15.87
C CYS A 65 18.59 -12.06 14.69
N THR A 66 17.81 -11.01 14.96
CA THR A 66 17.17 -10.18 13.93
C THR A 66 18.20 -9.59 12.97
N ARG A 67 19.28 -8.99 13.49
CA ARG A 67 20.36 -8.43 12.65
C ARG A 67 21.06 -9.48 11.80
N ALA A 68 21.31 -10.66 12.37
CA ALA A 68 21.92 -11.76 11.62
C ALA A 68 21.04 -12.23 10.48
N CYS A 69 19.74 -12.44 10.72
CA CYS A 69 18.79 -12.85 9.69
C CYS A 69 18.66 -11.81 8.58
N VAL A 70 18.59 -10.52 8.92
CA VAL A 70 18.52 -9.44 7.94
C VAL A 70 19.79 -9.37 7.08
N LYS A 71 20.98 -9.58 7.65
CA LYS A 71 22.24 -9.70 6.89
C LYS A 71 22.23 -10.86 5.91
N HIS A 72 21.49 -11.92 6.22
CA HIS A 72 21.30 -13.08 5.32
C HIS A 72 20.13 -12.93 4.33
N GLY A 73 19.55 -11.75 4.23
CA GLY A 73 18.53 -11.43 3.23
C GLY A 73 17.09 -11.47 3.71
N ALA A 74 16.83 -11.64 5.02
CA ALA A 74 15.51 -11.47 5.59
C ALA A 74 15.10 -10.00 5.60
N ASN A 75 13.79 -9.73 5.48
CA ASN A 75 13.25 -8.41 5.73
C ASN A 75 13.10 -8.17 7.24
N TYR A 76 13.16 -6.91 7.67
CA TYR A 76 12.66 -6.57 8.99
C TYR A 76 11.17 -6.88 9.08
N SER A 77 10.69 -7.22 10.24
CA SER A 77 9.29 -7.39 10.56
C SER A 77 8.92 -6.69 11.87
N LEU A 78 7.63 -6.43 12.04
CA LEU A 78 7.07 -5.90 13.27
C LEU A 78 6.11 -6.92 13.86
N VAL A 79 6.37 -7.35 15.08
CA VAL A 79 5.51 -8.28 15.82
C VAL A 79 4.54 -7.48 16.67
N VAL A 80 3.26 -7.55 16.32
CA VAL A 80 2.16 -6.88 17.02
C VAL A 80 1.24 -7.94 17.60
N GLY A 81 1.40 -8.26 18.88
CA GLY A 81 0.74 -9.41 19.50
C GLY A 81 1.17 -10.71 18.82
N ASP A 82 0.23 -11.43 18.25
CA ASP A 82 0.48 -12.69 17.51
C ASP A 82 0.69 -12.49 16.01
N LYS A 83 0.59 -11.26 15.52
CA LYS A 83 0.74 -10.95 14.09
C LYS A 83 2.13 -10.47 13.77
N VAL A 84 2.67 -10.98 12.67
CA VAL A 84 3.95 -10.56 12.11
C VAL A 84 3.68 -9.77 10.83
N TYR A 85 4.13 -8.53 10.80
CA TYR A 85 4.05 -7.65 9.64
C TYR A 85 5.41 -7.53 8.99
N THR A 86 5.54 -7.92 7.73
CA THR A 86 6.76 -7.71 6.96
C THR A 86 6.91 -6.24 6.61
N LEU A 87 8.05 -5.65 6.94
CA LEU A 87 8.35 -4.24 6.69
C LEU A 87 9.10 -4.11 5.37
N GLN A 88 8.58 -3.30 4.46
CA GLN A 88 9.21 -3.00 3.17
C GLN A 88 9.59 -1.51 3.14
N THR A 89 10.85 -1.25 2.90
CA THR A 89 11.38 0.10 2.68
C THR A 89 12.71 0.04 1.95
N THR A 90 12.99 1.09 1.19
CA THR A 90 14.30 1.35 0.59
C THR A 90 14.94 2.60 1.20
N ASP A 91 14.25 3.25 2.14
CA ASP A 91 14.76 4.42 2.85
C ASP A 91 15.82 4.00 3.87
N GLN A 92 17.05 4.46 3.67
CA GLN A 92 18.18 4.12 4.54
C GLN A 92 17.95 4.58 6.00
N LYS A 93 17.29 5.72 6.21
CA LYS A 93 16.98 6.21 7.56
C LYS A 93 16.03 5.27 8.30
N ALA A 94 15.04 4.73 7.59
CA ALA A 94 14.11 3.75 8.15
C ALA A 94 14.83 2.43 8.46
N LEU A 95 15.71 1.96 7.58
CA LEU A 95 16.52 0.76 7.79
C LEU A 95 17.47 0.92 9.00
N ASP A 96 18.15 2.05 9.12
CA ASP A 96 19.04 2.34 10.25
C ASP A 96 18.27 2.42 11.59
N ALA A 97 17.05 2.98 11.55
CA ALA A 97 16.18 3.03 12.74
C ALA A 97 15.72 1.62 13.14
N LEU A 98 15.35 0.77 12.19
CA LEU A 98 14.96 -0.62 12.45
C LEU A 98 16.13 -1.43 13.00
N ASP A 99 17.34 -1.23 12.47
CA ASP A 99 18.55 -1.89 12.99
C ASP A 99 18.83 -1.50 14.44
N LYS A 100 18.75 -0.21 14.77
CA LYS A 100 18.92 0.29 16.14
C LYS A 100 17.87 -0.25 17.11
N LEU A 101 16.63 -0.43 16.64
CA LEU A 101 15.49 -0.89 17.44
C LEU A 101 15.26 -2.40 17.34
N ALA A 102 16.17 -3.16 16.71
CA ALA A 102 16.05 -4.61 16.61
C ALA A 102 15.90 -5.27 18.00
N GLY A 103 14.85 -6.08 18.15
CA GLY A 103 14.49 -6.70 19.43
C GLY A 103 13.80 -5.77 20.42
N GLU A 104 13.53 -4.52 20.04
CA GLU A 104 12.88 -3.53 20.89
C GLU A 104 11.54 -3.07 20.29
N LYS A 105 10.74 -2.36 21.10
CA LYS A 105 9.49 -1.79 20.64
C LYS A 105 9.73 -0.59 19.72
N ALA A 106 9.04 -0.59 18.59
CA ALA A 106 9.02 0.50 17.64
C ALA A 106 7.60 0.89 17.26
N LYS A 107 7.44 2.15 16.87
CA LYS A 107 6.27 2.67 16.17
C LYS A 107 6.61 2.79 14.69
N VAL A 108 5.92 2.04 13.86
CA VAL A 108 6.11 2.03 12.41
C VAL A 108 4.87 2.63 11.76
N THR A 109 5.05 3.71 11.02
CA THR A 109 3.98 4.31 10.22
C THR A 109 4.19 3.96 8.76
N GLY A 110 3.15 3.50 8.11
CA GLY A 110 3.21 3.10 6.71
C GLY A 110 1.86 2.66 6.16
N GLU A 111 1.86 2.27 4.91
CA GLU A 111 0.69 1.72 4.24
C GLU A 111 0.61 0.22 4.49
N VAL A 112 -0.47 -0.21 5.15
CA VAL A 112 -0.70 -1.61 5.51
C VAL A 112 -1.54 -2.30 4.45
N ASN A 113 -0.97 -3.33 3.84
CA ASN A 113 -1.62 -4.20 2.86
C ASN A 113 -1.52 -5.65 3.36
N GLY A 114 -2.58 -6.17 3.95
CA GLY A 114 -2.56 -7.49 4.60
C GLY A 114 -1.54 -7.53 5.74
N THR A 115 -0.51 -8.34 5.61
CA THR A 115 0.62 -8.46 6.55
C THR A 115 1.90 -7.75 6.08
N THR A 116 1.82 -6.94 5.04
CA THR A 116 2.93 -6.15 4.53
C THR A 116 2.72 -4.67 4.85
N VAL A 117 3.76 -4.01 5.31
CA VAL A 117 3.77 -2.57 5.59
C VAL A 117 4.82 -1.90 4.71
N ASN A 118 4.37 -1.00 3.84
CA ASN A 118 5.26 -0.08 3.13
C ASN A 118 5.61 1.07 4.08
N VAL A 119 6.81 1.02 4.65
CA VAL A 119 7.23 1.90 5.74
C VAL A 119 7.46 3.33 5.25
N LYS A 120 6.88 4.29 5.95
CA LYS A 120 7.12 5.73 5.76
C LYS A 120 7.99 6.32 6.85
N SER A 121 7.84 5.86 8.09
CA SER A 121 8.66 6.32 9.21
C SER A 121 8.73 5.27 10.31
N VAL A 122 9.82 5.33 11.07
CA VAL A 122 10.10 4.47 12.22
C VAL A 122 10.52 5.35 13.40
N ALA A 123 9.96 5.09 14.57
CA ALA A 123 10.32 5.75 15.83
C ALA A 123 10.37 4.71 16.96
N ALA A 124 11.05 5.06 18.06
CA ALA A 124 11.02 4.21 19.25
C ALA A 124 9.59 4.05 19.79
N GLY A 125 9.23 2.84 20.17
CA GLY A 125 7.97 2.53 20.84
C GLY A 125 8.07 2.88 22.34
N SER A 126 7.00 3.43 22.88
CA SER A 126 6.85 3.63 24.34
C SER A 126 5.88 2.59 24.89
#